data_bca011d328005d5f40e60e5544babe76
#
_entry.id   bca011d328005d5f40e60e5544babe76
#
_cell.length_a   1.000
_cell.length_b   1.000
_cell.length_c   1.000
_cell.angle_alpha   90.00
_cell.angle_beta   90.00
_cell.angle_gamma   90.00
#
_symmetry.space_group_name_H-M   'P 1'
#
loop_
_entity.id
_entity.type
_entity.pdbx_description
1 polymer ?
#
loop_
_entity_poly.entity_id
_entity_poly.type
_entity_poly.pdbx_seq_one_letter_code
_entity_poly.pdbx_strand_id
1 'polypeptide(L)'
;MAVVTIRQLLDAGVHFGHQTRRWNPKMRRFILTDRSGIYIIDLQQSLAIIDKAYDFVKETVAHGGSILFVGTKKQAQEAIAEQAIRVGQPYINQRWLGGLLTNFQTVSKRL
;
A
#
# COMPACT_ATOMS: atom_id res chain seq x y z
N MET A 1 -10.94 9.86 14.98
CA MET A 1 -11.95 9.35 14.03
C MET A 1 -11.28 8.44 13.02
N ALA A 2 -11.86 7.29 12.78
CA ALA A 2 -11.25 6.31 11.88
C ALA A 2 -11.44 6.73 10.42
N VAL A 3 -10.38 6.58 9.62
CA VAL A 3 -10.41 6.87 8.19
C VAL A 3 -11.32 5.87 7.46
N VAL A 4 -11.24 4.60 7.87
CA VAL A 4 -12.05 3.51 7.30
C VAL A 4 -12.56 2.63 8.44
N THR A 5 -13.55 1.79 8.12
CA THR A 5 -14.11 0.83 9.08
C THR A 5 -13.57 -0.57 8.78
N ILE A 6 -13.63 -1.45 9.79
CA ILE A 6 -13.27 -2.86 9.61
C ILE A 6 -14.13 -3.52 8.54
N ARG A 7 -15.41 -3.17 8.48
CA ARG A 7 -16.31 -3.70 7.46
C ARG A 7 -15.88 -3.34 6.04
N GLN A 8 -15.48 -2.09 5.84
CA GLN A 8 -14.96 -1.65 4.54
C GLN A 8 -13.70 -2.41 4.15
N LEU A 9 -12.80 -2.66 5.12
CA LEU A 9 -11.57 -3.43 4.87
C LEU A 9 -11.89 -4.87 4.52
N LEU A 10 -12.84 -5.49 5.21
CA LEU A 10 -13.28 -6.85 4.90
C LEU A 10 -13.91 -6.94 3.51
N ASP A 11 -14.78 -6.00 3.17
CA ASP A 11 -15.44 -5.98 1.87
C ASP A 11 -14.44 -5.81 0.73
N ALA A 12 -13.36 -5.06 0.97
CA ALA A 12 -12.29 -4.89 -0.02
C ALA A 12 -11.33 -6.08 -0.11
N GLY A 13 -11.44 -7.06 0.80
CA GLY A 13 -10.59 -8.24 0.79
C GLY A 13 -9.17 -8.02 1.26
N VAL A 14 -8.89 -6.92 1.97
CA VAL A 14 -7.53 -6.59 2.41
C VAL A 14 -7.05 -7.41 3.62
N HIS A 15 -7.92 -8.28 4.15
CA HIS A 15 -7.56 -9.21 5.21
C HIS A 15 -6.86 -10.47 4.69
N PHE A 16 -6.87 -10.70 3.37
CA PHE A 16 -6.17 -11.85 2.78
C PHE A 16 -4.69 -11.56 2.64
N GLY A 17 -3.87 -12.42 3.25
CA GLY A 17 -2.42 -12.36 3.10
C GLY A 17 -1.91 -13.38 2.08
N HIS A 18 -0.64 -13.72 2.18
CA HIS A 18 -0.03 -14.72 1.33
C HIS A 18 -0.44 -16.14 1.73
N GLN A 19 -0.23 -17.08 0.81
CA GLN A 19 -0.31 -18.50 1.15
C GLN A 19 0.68 -18.81 2.28
N THR A 20 0.30 -19.74 3.16
CA THR A 20 1.10 -20.04 4.36
C THR A 20 2.55 -20.39 4.03
N ARG A 21 2.82 -21.09 2.93
CA ARG A 21 4.17 -21.48 2.52
C ARG A 21 5.02 -20.32 1.98
N ARG A 22 4.40 -19.19 1.64
CA ARG A 22 5.07 -18.05 0.99
C ARG A 22 5.18 -16.82 1.89
N TRP A 23 4.87 -16.97 3.14
CA TRP A 23 4.83 -15.84 4.05
C TRP A 23 6.22 -15.35 4.41
N ASN A 24 6.30 -14.09 4.83
CA ASN A 24 7.48 -13.53 5.47
C ASN A 24 7.29 -13.64 6.99
N PRO A 25 8.15 -14.39 7.72
CA PRO A 25 7.99 -14.53 9.17
C PRO A 25 7.98 -13.21 9.95
N LYS A 26 8.53 -12.15 9.39
CA LYS A 26 8.49 -10.82 10.01
C LYS A 26 7.07 -10.28 10.14
N MET A 27 6.14 -10.82 9.37
CA MET A 27 4.74 -10.42 9.41
C MET A 27 3.94 -11.14 10.49
N ARG A 28 4.55 -12.04 11.24
CA ARG A 28 3.86 -12.87 12.24
C ARG A 28 2.98 -12.06 13.19
N ARG A 29 3.48 -10.93 13.67
CA ARG A 29 2.76 -10.09 14.63
C ARG A 29 1.50 -9.44 14.05
N PHE A 30 1.35 -9.43 12.73
CA PHE A 30 0.21 -8.83 12.06
C PHE A 30 -0.79 -9.85 11.55
N ILE A 31 -0.51 -11.14 11.78
CA ILE A 31 -1.34 -12.24 11.28
C ILE A 31 -2.21 -12.75 12.44
N LEU A 32 -3.51 -12.80 12.21
CA LEU A 32 -4.46 -13.27 13.20
C LEU A 32 -4.53 -14.80 13.23
N THR A 33 -4.70 -15.41 12.05
CA THR A 33 -4.86 -16.87 11.89
C THR A 33 -4.63 -17.24 10.43
N ASP A 34 -4.83 -18.52 10.10
CA ASP A 34 -4.84 -18.96 8.72
C ASP A 34 -6.14 -19.72 8.42
N ARG A 35 -6.59 -19.62 7.18
CA ARG A 35 -7.75 -20.34 6.70
C ARG A 35 -7.50 -20.83 5.29
N SER A 36 -7.74 -22.12 5.07
CA SER A 36 -7.60 -22.74 3.73
C SER A 36 -6.22 -22.48 3.12
N GLY A 37 -5.18 -22.50 3.94
CA GLY A 37 -3.80 -22.29 3.50
C GLY A 37 -3.43 -20.84 3.21
N ILE A 38 -4.25 -19.89 3.61
CA ILE A 38 -4.00 -18.45 3.43
C ILE A 38 -4.02 -17.77 4.80
N TYR A 39 -3.02 -16.95 5.08
CA TYR A 39 -2.99 -16.17 6.31
C TYR A 39 -4.03 -15.05 6.28
N ILE A 40 -4.64 -14.80 7.42
CA ILE A 40 -5.60 -13.71 7.60
C ILE A 40 -4.93 -12.61 8.42
N ILE A 41 -4.87 -11.41 7.87
CA ILE A 41 -4.25 -10.26 8.50
C ILE A 41 -5.19 -9.69 9.57
N ASP A 42 -4.60 -9.28 10.71
CA ASP A 42 -5.35 -8.66 11.80
C ASP A 42 -5.76 -7.24 11.41
N LEU A 43 -7.04 -7.07 11.10
CA LEU A 43 -7.56 -5.78 10.64
C LEU A 43 -7.64 -4.72 11.74
N GLN A 44 -7.70 -5.12 13.01
CA GLN A 44 -7.67 -4.14 14.09
C GLN A 44 -6.34 -3.39 14.11
N GLN A 45 -5.24 -4.12 13.92
CA GLN A 45 -3.92 -3.51 13.79
C GLN A 45 -3.82 -2.67 12.52
N SER A 46 -4.35 -3.18 11.40
CA SER A 46 -4.36 -2.45 10.13
C SER A 46 -5.10 -1.13 10.27
N LEU A 47 -6.24 -1.13 10.95
CA LEU A 47 -7.05 0.06 11.15
C LEU A 47 -6.26 1.15 11.89
N ALA A 48 -5.58 0.78 12.97
CA ALA A 48 -4.77 1.72 13.75
C ALA A 48 -3.59 2.27 12.93
N ILE A 49 -2.95 1.42 12.14
CA ILE A 49 -1.82 1.82 11.30
C ILE A 49 -2.28 2.72 10.15
N ILE A 50 -3.45 2.46 9.58
CA ILE A 50 -4.03 3.31 8.54
C ILE A 50 -4.27 4.72 9.07
N ASP A 51 -4.78 4.86 10.28
CA ASP A 51 -4.99 6.17 10.89
C ASP A 51 -3.68 6.93 11.06
N LYS A 52 -2.62 6.25 11.49
CA LYS A 52 -1.29 6.85 11.61
C LYS A 52 -0.72 7.26 10.24
N ALA A 53 -0.89 6.41 9.24
CA ALA A 53 -0.44 6.71 7.89
C ALA A 53 -1.18 7.92 7.32
N TYR A 54 -2.46 8.01 7.56
CA TYR A 54 -3.27 9.14 7.13
C TYR A 54 -2.73 10.45 7.70
N ASP A 55 -2.48 10.49 9.00
CA ASP A 55 -1.94 11.67 9.65
C ASP A 55 -0.57 12.05 9.10
N PHE A 56 0.29 11.07 8.87
CA PHE A 56 1.62 11.28 8.30
C PHE A 56 1.54 11.90 6.91
N VAL A 57 0.68 11.36 6.04
CA VAL A 57 0.50 11.88 4.68
C VAL A 57 -0.07 13.30 4.72
N LYS A 58 -1.05 13.54 5.58
CA LYS A 58 -1.66 14.84 5.74
C LYS A 58 -0.63 15.90 6.13
N GLU A 59 0.22 15.60 7.10
CA GLU A 59 1.29 16.51 7.52
C GLU A 59 2.31 16.74 6.42
N THR A 60 2.71 15.68 5.73
CA THR A 60 3.69 15.78 4.64
C THR A 60 3.21 16.73 3.56
N VAL A 61 1.96 16.61 3.15
CA VAL A 61 1.38 17.48 2.13
C VAL A 61 1.21 18.91 2.66
N ALA A 62 0.82 19.06 3.90
CA ALA A 62 0.66 20.38 4.52
C ALA A 62 1.97 21.16 4.55
N HIS A 63 3.10 20.48 4.62
CA HIS A 63 4.45 21.10 4.60
C HIS A 63 5.05 21.20 3.20
N GLY A 64 4.24 21.02 2.15
CA GLY A 64 4.68 21.16 0.77
C GLY A 64 5.33 19.91 0.17
N GLY A 65 5.28 18.78 0.87
CA GLY A 65 5.82 17.52 0.36
C GLY A 65 4.95 16.90 -0.71
N SER A 66 5.51 15.95 -1.44
CA SER A 66 4.80 15.20 -2.49
C SER A 66 4.68 13.74 -2.09
N ILE A 67 3.63 13.10 -2.58
CA ILE A 67 3.38 11.67 -2.35
C ILE A 67 3.44 10.96 -3.69
N LEU A 68 4.33 9.99 -3.82
CA LEU A 68 4.40 9.15 -5.00
C LEU A 68 3.50 7.92 -4.80
N PHE A 69 2.45 7.83 -5.59
CA PHE A 69 1.55 6.68 -5.56
C PHE A 69 2.14 5.56 -6.40
N VAL A 70 2.27 4.37 -5.82
CA VAL A 70 2.82 3.20 -6.52
C VAL A 70 1.83 2.05 -6.44
N GLY A 71 1.43 1.54 -7.59
CA GLY A 71 0.54 0.40 -7.67
C GLY A 71 0.73 -0.32 -8.99
N THR A 72 1.64 -1.28 -9.02
CA THR A 72 2.00 -2.00 -10.24
C THR A 72 1.20 -3.28 -10.42
N LYS A 73 0.56 -3.77 -9.38
CA LYS A 73 -0.29 -4.94 -9.48
C LYS A 73 -1.50 -4.63 -10.36
N LYS A 74 -1.86 -5.57 -11.22
CA LYS A 74 -2.92 -5.36 -12.21
C LYS A 74 -4.22 -4.82 -11.59
N GLN A 75 -4.60 -5.34 -10.43
CA GLN A 75 -5.82 -4.93 -9.74
C GLN A 75 -5.75 -3.52 -9.18
N ALA A 76 -4.55 -2.97 -8.98
CA ALA A 76 -4.33 -1.65 -8.39
C ALA A 76 -4.05 -0.56 -9.41
N GLN A 77 -3.65 -0.92 -10.63
CA GLN A 77 -3.16 0.05 -11.62
C GLN A 77 -4.13 1.19 -11.89
N GLU A 78 -5.38 0.87 -12.16
CA GLU A 78 -6.38 1.87 -12.49
C GLU A 78 -6.72 2.75 -11.29
N ALA A 79 -6.90 2.15 -10.13
CA ALA A 79 -7.23 2.88 -8.91
C ALA A 79 -6.12 3.84 -8.50
N ILE A 80 -4.85 3.42 -8.62
CA ILE A 80 -3.70 4.25 -8.29
C ILE A 80 -3.64 5.48 -9.20
N ALA A 81 -3.79 5.29 -10.51
CA ALA A 81 -3.76 6.41 -11.45
C ALA A 81 -4.91 7.38 -11.18
N GLU A 82 -6.12 6.87 -11.00
CA GLU A 82 -7.30 7.68 -10.75
C GLU A 82 -7.16 8.53 -9.49
N GLN A 83 -6.75 7.93 -8.39
CA GLN A 83 -6.63 8.64 -7.12
C GLN A 83 -5.48 9.63 -7.11
N ALA A 84 -4.34 9.30 -7.73
CA ALA A 84 -3.22 10.21 -7.82
C ALA A 84 -3.56 11.44 -8.66
N ILE A 85 -4.22 11.25 -9.80
CA ILE A 85 -4.66 12.36 -10.65
C ILE A 85 -5.65 13.24 -9.92
N ARG A 86 -6.58 12.65 -9.19
CA ARG A 86 -7.60 13.40 -8.43
C ARG A 86 -6.98 14.40 -7.46
N VAL A 87 -5.86 14.06 -6.87
CA VAL A 87 -5.20 14.90 -5.85
C VAL A 87 -3.95 15.61 -6.40
N GLY A 88 -3.65 15.47 -7.69
CA GLY A 88 -2.52 16.15 -8.32
C GLY A 88 -1.15 15.63 -7.91
N GLN A 89 -1.04 14.35 -7.56
CA GLN A 89 0.23 13.74 -7.14
C GLN A 89 0.76 12.79 -8.20
N PRO A 90 2.09 12.57 -8.25
CA PRO A 90 2.68 11.64 -9.21
C PRO A 90 2.34 10.18 -8.89
N TYR A 91 2.37 9.34 -9.92
CA TYR A 91 2.11 7.92 -9.73
C TYR A 91 2.94 7.04 -10.65
N ILE A 92 3.17 5.80 -10.22
CA ILE A 92 3.76 4.74 -11.04
C ILE A 92 2.80 3.55 -10.95
N ASN A 93 2.19 3.20 -12.07
CA ASN A 93 1.25 2.09 -12.13
C ASN A 93 1.58 1.05 -13.21
N GLN A 94 2.76 1.16 -13.85
CA GLN A 94 3.22 0.17 -14.82
C GLN A 94 4.23 -0.76 -14.13
N ARG A 95 5.49 -0.68 -14.48
CA ARG A 95 6.52 -1.50 -13.88
C ARG A 95 7.43 -0.64 -13.02
N TRP A 96 7.75 -1.13 -11.81
CA TRP A 96 8.76 -0.50 -10.99
C TRP A 96 10.14 -0.87 -11.52
N LEU A 97 10.91 0.13 -11.95
CA LEU A 97 12.25 -0.12 -12.43
C LEU A 97 13.21 -0.29 -11.25
N GLY A 98 14.01 -1.35 -11.29
CA GLY A 98 15.01 -1.58 -10.25
C GLY A 98 15.96 -0.41 -10.13
N GLY A 99 16.18 0.08 -8.93
CA GLY A 99 17.07 1.21 -8.69
C GLY A 99 16.46 2.57 -8.94
N LEU A 100 15.13 2.66 -9.11
CA LEU A 100 14.47 3.93 -9.39
C LEU A 100 14.73 4.98 -8.31
N LEU A 101 14.80 4.58 -7.06
CA LEU A 101 15.12 5.48 -5.94
C LEU A 101 16.60 5.46 -5.56
N THR A 102 17.26 4.31 -5.69
CA THR A 102 18.62 4.11 -5.19
C THR A 102 19.69 4.37 -6.25
N ASN A 103 19.34 4.28 -7.53
CA ASN A 103 20.26 4.49 -8.64
C ASN A 103 19.57 5.27 -9.76
N PHE A 104 18.96 6.38 -9.41
CA PHE A 104 18.13 7.17 -10.32
C PHE A 104 18.94 7.71 -11.51
N GLN A 105 20.20 8.05 -11.29
CA GLN A 105 21.06 8.56 -12.38
C GLN A 105 21.13 7.61 -13.58
N THR A 106 21.26 6.31 -13.30
CA THR A 106 21.29 5.29 -14.34
C THR A 106 19.90 5.03 -14.92
N VAL A 107 18.90 4.94 -14.06
CA VAL A 107 17.53 4.61 -14.47
C VAL A 107 16.91 5.74 -15.30
N SER A 108 17.21 7.00 -14.98
CA SER A 108 16.65 8.15 -15.69
C SER A 108 17.04 8.18 -17.17
N LYS A 109 18.17 7.57 -17.53
CA LYS A 109 18.61 7.49 -18.93
C LYS A 109 17.74 6.55 -19.77
N ARG A 110 16.91 5.73 -19.12
CA ARG A 110 16.04 4.77 -19.80
C ARG A 110 14.58 5.18 -19.78
N LEU A 111 14.28 6.29 -19.17
CA LEU A 111 12.91 6.81 -19.12
C LEU A 111 12.55 7.62 -20.37
#